data_6a0cebbd8e641d32353b02e145cdfca6
#
_entry.id   6a0cebbd8e641d32353b02e145cdfca6
#
_cell.length_a   1.000
_cell.length_b   1.000
_cell.length_c   1.000
_cell.angle_alpha   90.00
_cell.angle_beta   90.00
_cell.angle_gamma   90.00
#
_symmetry.space_group_name_H-M   'P 1'
#
loop_
_entity.id
_entity.type
_entity.pdbx_description
1 polymer ?
#
loop_
_entity_poly.entity_id
_entity_poly.type
_entity_poly.pdbx_seq_one_letter_code
_entity_poly.pdbx_strand_id
1 'polypeptide(L)'
;MRIYELYGEKVKALYDKWWDKIKTSRDIEKNKRELEEYRASLKPGDVALLGCLTEGGQGLATANNGKYIAVRSTTKWADNIRMSRPKKLADFLARTPKAITAEMYRYPSYAAFLQSLSEAEIAGLFDSLKEQYGRDIFGQGYLYKIVDDCEIANVDSLTDDEKENGIETTKPYYVPYDKGDKDGNRWYLETPFAIAWSKENVRFLKTNSGKKGEGMPVVRNPQFYFRERLIDTTLPSAIP
;
A
#
# COMPACT_ATOMS: atom_id res chain seq x y z
N MET A 1 30.10 5.64 -14.78
CA MET A 1 30.53 7.00 -14.36
C MET A 1 29.47 7.50 -13.36
N ARG A 2 29.88 7.86 -12.17
CA ARG A 2 28.95 8.29 -11.11
C ARG A 2 28.59 9.75 -11.34
N ILE A 3 27.33 10.13 -11.13
CA ILE A 3 26.86 11.53 -11.27
C ILE A 3 27.71 12.50 -10.44
N TYR A 4 28.23 12.06 -9.31
CA TYR A 4 29.16 12.82 -8.47
C TYR A 4 30.51 13.21 -9.14
N GLU A 5 30.97 12.43 -10.10
CA GLU A 5 32.20 12.71 -10.79
C GLU A 5 32.04 13.82 -11.85
N LEU A 6 30.83 13.95 -12.41
CA LEU A 6 30.54 14.98 -13.42
C LEU A 6 30.06 16.31 -12.82
N TYR A 7 29.38 16.28 -11.69
CA TYR A 7 28.67 17.44 -11.15
C TYR A 7 28.96 17.69 -9.67
N GLY A 8 29.98 17.04 -9.09
CA GLY A 8 30.22 16.99 -7.65
C GLY A 8 30.22 18.36 -6.95
N GLU A 9 30.90 19.35 -7.50
CA GLU A 9 30.96 20.71 -6.92
C GLU A 9 29.61 21.45 -7.02
N LYS A 10 28.88 21.32 -8.15
CA LYS A 10 27.59 21.94 -8.34
C LYS A 10 26.52 21.28 -7.43
N VAL A 11 26.55 19.95 -7.32
CA VAL A 11 25.65 19.21 -6.42
C VAL A 11 25.95 19.56 -4.96
N LYS A 12 27.22 19.65 -4.59
CA LYS A 12 27.63 20.07 -3.25
C LYS A 12 27.17 21.49 -2.91
N ALA A 13 27.37 22.44 -3.82
CA ALA A 13 26.96 23.82 -3.63
C ALA A 13 25.41 23.94 -3.47
N LEU A 14 24.64 23.16 -4.26
CA LEU A 14 23.19 23.08 -4.11
C LEU A 14 22.79 22.42 -2.80
N TYR A 15 23.47 21.35 -2.40
CA TYR A 15 23.24 20.66 -1.14
C TYR A 15 23.51 21.58 0.05
N ASP A 16 24.66 22.25 0.08
CA ASP A 16 25.05 23.18 1.15
C ASP A 16 24.07 24.37 1.23
N LYS A 17 23.64 24.89 0.09
CA LYS A 17 22.69 26.01 0.05
C LYS A 17 21.28 25.66 0.52
N TRP A 18 20.76 24.50 0.11
CA TRP A 18 19.34 24.16 0.29
C TRP A 18 19.10 23.21 1.43
N TRP A 19 19.94 22.19 1.59
CA TRP A 19 19.73 21.17 2.62
C TRP A 19 19.88 21.72 4.02
N ASP A 20 20.91 22.51 4.25
CA ASP A 20 21.14 23.11 5.55
C ASP A 20 20.07 24.16 5.89
N LYS A 21 19.62 24.93 4.92
CA LYS A 21 18.51 25.87 5.11
C LYS A 21 17.19 25.17 5.42
N ILE A 22 16.84 24.11 4.68
CA ILE A 22 15.60 23.35 4.90
C ILE A 22 15.64 22.62 6.24
N LYS A 23 16.80 22.10 6.63
CA LYS A 23 16.96 21.35 7.87
C LYS A 23 17.04 22.24 9.11
N THR A 24 17.57 23.43 8.99
CA THR A 24 17.89 24.33 10.12
C THR A 24 16.91 25.47 10.29
N SER A 25 16.17 25.85 9.25
CA SER A 25 15.23 26.96 9.35
C SER A 25 13.91 26.53 10.01
N ARG A 26 13.51 27.27 11.02
CA ARG A 26 12.20 27.13 11.69
C ARG A 26 11.06 27.82 10.93
N ASP A 27 11.37 28.63 9.93
CA ASP A 27 10.40 29.37 9.14
C ASP A 27 10.03 28.57 7.87
N ILE A 28 8.99 27.76 8.00
CA ILE A 28 8.49 26.87 6.94
C ILE A 28 7.99 27.67 5.73
N GLU A 29 7.33 28.80 5.94
CA GLU A 29 6.75 29.60 4.86
C GLU A 29 7.83 30.31 4.05
N LYS A 30 8.87 30.79 4.71
CA LYS A 30 10.02 31.36 4.02
C LYS A 30 10.73 30.32 3.17
N ASN A 31 10.92 29.12 3.69
CA ASN A 31 11.56 28.02 2.98
C ASN A 31 10.74 27.59 1.73
N LYS A 32 9.42 27.54 1.85
CA LYS A 32 8.55 27.26 0.69
C LYS A 32 8.72 28.30 -0.42
N ARG A 33 8.68 29.59 -0.09
CA ARG A 33 8.87 30.65 -1.07
C ARG A 33 10.23 30.58 -1.75
N GLU A 34 11.31 30.44 -0.99
CA GLU A 34 12.67 30.30 -1.53
C GLU A 34 12.79 29.07 -2.45
N LEU A 35 12.10 27.97 -2.11
CA LEU A 35 12.09 26.76 -2.93
C LEU A 35 11.28 26.93 -4.21
N GLU A 36 10.16 27.62 -4.17
CA GLU A 36 9.34 27.95 -5.35
C GLU A 36 10.10 28.90 -6.30
N GLU A 37 10.75 29.94 -5.76
CA GLU A 37 11.63 30.83 -6.53
C GLU A 37 12.76 30.07 -7.20
N TYR A 38 13.39 29.14 -6.46
CA TYR A 38 14.44 28.28 -7.02
C TYR A 38 13.91 27.41 -8.17
N ARG A 39 12.78 26.74 -7.98
CA ARG A 39 12.14 25.94 -9.03
C ARG A 39 11.82 26.75 -10.26
N ALA A 40 11.29 27.96 -10.09
CA ALA A 40 10.97 28.88 -11.19
C ALA A 40 12.21 29.37 -11.94
N SER A 41 13.38 29.38 -11.31
CA SER A 41 14.64 29.81 -11.92
C SER A 41 15.33 28.74 -12.76
N LEU A 42 14.92 27.47 -12.65
CA LEU A 42 15.55 26.34 -13.34
C LEU A 42 15.28 26.35 -14.84
N LYS A 43 16.31 26.05 -15.61
CA LYS A 43 16.25 25.92 -17.07
C LYS A 43 16.56 24.49 -17.51
N PRO A 44 16.10 24.06 -18.69
CA PRO A 44 16.49 22.77 -19.24
C PRO A 44 18.01 22.60 -19.26
N GLY A 45 18.50 21.49 -18.70
CA GLY A 45 19.92 21.18 -18.56
C GLY A 45 20.58 21.61 -17.24
N ASP A 46 19.86 22.33 -16.39
CA ASP A 46 20.36 22.65 -15.05
C ASP A 46 20.40 21.41 -14.15
N VAL A 47 21.42 21.38 -13.29
CA VAL A 47 21.53 20.35 -12.26
C VAL A 47 20.75 20.79 -11.03
N ALA A 48 19.83 19.94 -10.57
CA ALA A 48 19.04 20.19 -9.38
C ALA A 48 18.98 18.97 -8.47
N LEU A 49 18.82 19.21 -7.17
CA LEU A 49 18.54 18.14 -6.21
C LEU A 49 17.09 17.68 -6.34
N LEU A 50 16.87 16.37 -6.41
CA LEU A 50 15.51 15.79 -6.52
C LEU A 50 14.59 16.30 -5.41
N GLY A 51 15.07 16.38 -4.18
CA GLY A 51 14.30 16.90 -3.04
C GLY A 51 13.91 18.39 -3.16
N CYS A 52 14.58 19.15 -4.05
CA CYS A 52 14.18 20.53 -4.36
C CYS A 52 13.11 20.60 -5.46
N LEU A 53 12.98 19.55 -6.28
CA LEU A 53 12.03 19.47 -7.39
C LEU A 53 10.70 18.81 -6.99
N THR A 54 10.75 17.96 -5.99
CA THR A 54 9.61 17.11 -5.58
C THR A 54 9.13 17.48 -4.19
N GLU A 55 7.86 17.28 -3.98
CA GLU A 55 7.27 17.23 -2.64
C GLU A 55 7.06 15.77 -2.29
N GLY A 56 7.51 15.38 -1.11
CA GLY A 56 7.40 14.01 -0.62
C GLY A 56 6.66 13.92 0.69
N GLY A 57 6.02 12.80 0.90
CA GLY A 57 5.35 12.52 2.17
C GLY A 57 4.97 11.06 2.30
N GLN A 58 4.83 10.60 3.54
CA GLN A 58 4.26 9.29 3.81
C GLN A 58 2.79 9.28 3.43
N GLY A 59 2.37 8.25 2.72
CA GLY A 59 0.96 8.03 2.38
C GLY A 59 0.15 7.42 3.52
N LEU A 60 -0.96 6.81 3.16
CA LEU A 60 -1.87 6.10 4.05
C LEU A 60 -1.22 4.83 4.62
N ALA A 61 -1.24 4.68 5.94
CA ALA A 61 -0.99 3.43 6.62
C ALA A 61 -2.33 2.88 7.17
N THR A 62 -2.78 1.75 6.64
CA THR A 62 -4.08 1.16 7.01
C THR A 62 -4.06 0.48 8.38
N ALA A 63 -2.87 0.10 8.87
CA ALA A 63 -2.66 -0.73 10.06
C ALA A 63 -3.45 -2.06 10.09
N ASN A 64 -4.26 -2.32 9.08
CA ASN A 64 -4.99 -3.56 8.87
C ASN A 64 -5.08 -3.89 7.37
N ASN A 65 -3.94 -4.28 6.81
CA ASN A 65 -3.83 -4.56 5.38
C ASN A 65 -4.82 -5.65 4.93
N GLY A 66 -5.04 -6.69 5.74
CA GLY A 66 -5.95 -7.78 5.40
C GLY A 66 -7.42 -7.34 5.24
N LYS A 67 -7.83 -6.22 5.87
CA LYS A 67 -9.17 -5.66 5.72
C LYS A 67 -9.28 -4.76 4.49
N TYR A 68 -8.26 -3.93 4.25
CA TYR A 68 -8.37 -2.83 3.29
C TYR A 68 -7.67 -3.09 1.96
N ILE A 69 -6.62 -3.91 1.94
CA ILE A 69 -5.82 -4.13 0.73
C ILE A 69 -6.27 -5.40 0.02
N ALA A 70 -6.44 -5.30 -1.27
CA ALA A 70 -6.68 -6.39 -2.18
C ALA A 70 -5.55 -6.52 -3.21
N VAL A 71 -5.51 -7.64 -3.90
CA VAL A 71 -4.58 -7.92 -5.00
C VAL A 71 -5.39 -8.13 -6.27
N ARG A 72 -4.96 -7.53 -7.36
CA ARG A 72 -5.59 -7.73 -8.69
C ARG A 72 -5.45 -9.17 -9.14
N SER A 73 -6.55 -9.77 -9.58
CA SER A 73 -6.67 -11.19 -9.92
C SER A 73 -5.72 -11.66 -11.03
N THR A 74 -5.31 -10.74 -11.90
CA THR A 74 -4.43 -10.99 -13.06
C THR A 74 -2.93 -10.97 -12.73
N THR A 75 -2.56 -10.76 -11.47
CA THR A 75 -1.16 -10.59 -11.07
C THR A 75 -0.54 -11.87 -10.51
N LYS A 76 0.79 -12.01 -10.63
CA LYS A 76 1.55 -13.10 -9.99
C LYS A 76 1.34 -13.17 -8.47
N TRP A 77 1.02 -12.05 -7.82
CA TRP A 77 0.69 -12.01 -6.40
C TRP A 77 -0.61 -12.77 -6.11
N ALA A 78 -1.63 -12.60 -6.94
CA ALA A 78 -2.88 -13.35 -6.81
C ALA A 78 -2.64 -14.85 -6.98
N ASP A 79 -1.84 -15.26 -7.96
CA ASP A 79 -1.50 -16.67 -8.19
C ASP A 79 -0.75 -17.26 -6.98
N ASN A 80 0.20 -16.54 -6.42
CA ASN A 80 0.90 -16.96 -5.21
C ASN A 80 -0.05 -17.13 -4.01
N ILE A 81 -1.04 -16.24 -3.87
CA ILE A 81 -2.07 -16.34 -2.83
C ILE A 81 -2.94 -17.57 -3.05
N ARG A 82 -3.43 -17.81 -4.28
CA ARG A 82 -4.23 -18.98 -4.65
C ARG A 82 -3.52 -20.29 -4.31
N MET A 83 -2.25 -20.41 -4.71
CA MET A 83 -1.43 -21.59 -4.43
C MET A 83 -1.13 -21.79 -2.94
N SER A 84 -0.99 -20.71 -2.18
CA SER A 84 -0.58 -20.77 -0.77
C SER A 84 -1.72 -21.01 0.20
N ARG A 85 -2.93 -20.53 -0.12
CA ARG A 85 -4.11 -20.65 0.76
C ARG A 85 -4.43 -22.09 1.18
N PRO A 86 -4.56 -23.04 0.26
CA PRO A 86 -4.87 -24.43 0.63
C PRO A 86 -3.84 -25.03 1.59
N LYS A 87 -2.56 -24.78 1.33
CA LYS A 87 -1.47 -25.27 2.21
C LYS A 87 -1.57 -24.68 3.61
N LYS A 88 -1.80 -23.37 3.72
CA LYS A 88 -1.93 -22.69 5.01
C LYS A 88 -3.18 -23.14 5.77
N LEU A 89 -4.27 -23.39 5.08
CA LEU A 89 -5.48 -23.96 5.66
C LEU A 89 -5.22 -25.37 6.18
N ALA A 90 -4.59 -26.24 5.41
CA ALA A 90 -4.25 -27.60 5.84
C ALA A 90 -3.35 -27.59 7.08
N ASP A 91 -2.30 -26.74 7.08
CA ASP A 91 -1.39 -26.57 8.22
C ASP A 91 -2.11 -26.04 9.47
N PHE A 92 -3.08 -25.15 9.29
CA PHE A 92 -3.85 -24.60 10.39
C PHE A 92 -4.82 -25.64 10.98
N LEU A 93 -5.57 -26.32 10.12
CA LEU A 93 -6.51 -27.37 10.54
C LEU A 93 -5.79 -28.51 11.27
N ALA A 94 -4.61 -28.91 10.80
CA ALA A 94 -3.80 -29.96 11.48
C ALA A 94 -3.38 -29.56 12.91
N ARG A 95 -3.20 -28.27 13.16
CA ARG A 95 -2.80 -27.74 14.49
C ARG A 95 -3.95 -27.29 15.36
N THR A 96 -5.17 -27.19 14.80
CA THR A 96 -6.33 -26.60 15.47
C THR A 96 -7.53 -27.55 15.38
N PRO A 97 -7.56 -28.65 16.17
CA PRO A 97 -8.66 -29.63 16.09
C PRO A 97 -10.06 -29.04 16.29
N LYS A 98 -10.18 -27.94 17.05
CA LYS A 98 -11.45 -27.24 17.28
C LYS A 98 -12.01 -26.55 16.01
N ALA A 99 -11.19 -26.35 15.00
CA ALA A 99 -11.59 -25.77 13.73
C ALA A 99 -12.15 -26.80 12.74
N ILE A 100 -12.10 -28.09 13.09
CA ILE A 100 -12.47 -29.19 12.22
C ILE A 100 -13.99 -29.39 12.31
N THR A 101 -14.66 -29.34 11.15
CA THR A 101 -16.10 -29.59 11.05
C THR A 101 -16.39 -31.07 10.77
N ALA A 102 -17.64 -31.50 11.01
CA ALA A 102 -18.06 -32.88 10.71
C ALA A 102 -17.94 -33.25 9.23
N GLU A 103 -18.00 -32.27 8.34
CA GLU A 103 -17.84 -32.44 6.90
C GLU A 103 -16.39 -32.82 6.54
N MET A 104 -15.40 -32.21 7.18
CA MET A 104 -13.98 -32.48 6.93
C MET A 104 -13.58 -33.91 7.26
N TYR A 105 -14.26 -34.55 8.22
CA TYR A 105 -14.01 -35.94 8.57
C TYR A 105 -14.44 -36.94 7.47
N ARG A 106 -15.20 -36.54 6.49
CA ARG A 106 -15.60 -37.38 5.34
C ARG A 106 -14.47 -37.60 4.34
N TYR A 107 -13.39 -36.84 4.45
CA TYR A 107 -12.25 -36.88 3.54
C TYR A 107 -11.04 -37.57 4.17
N PRO A 108 -10.19 -38.23 3.38
CA PRO A 108 -9.04 -38.98 3.90
C PRO A 108 -7.96 -38.06 4.49
N SER A 109 -7.96 -36.79 4.13
CA SER A 109 -7.05 -35.77 4.68
C SER A 109 -7.63 -34.37 4.47
N TYR A 110 -7.11 -33.39 5.21
CA TYR A 110 -7.47 -31.97 5.00
C TYR A 110 -7.07 -31.46 3.61
N ALA A 111 -5.98 -31.98 3.08
CA ALA A 111 -5.56 -31.64 1.70
C ALA A 111 -6.60 -32.12 0.68
N ALA A 112 -7.12 -33.36 0.83
CA ALA A 112 -8.17 -33.90 -0.05
C ALA A 112 -9.49 -33.11 0.08
N PHE A 113 -9.87 -32.71 1.31
CA PHE A 113 -11.00 -31.82 1.53
C PHE A 113 -10.81 -30.50 0.80
N LEU A 114 -9.68 -29.82 1.00
CA LEU A 114 -9.42 -28.53 0.38
C LEU A 114 -9.32 -28.59 -1.15
N GLN A 115 -8.86 -29.71 -1.72
CA GLN A 115 -8.87 -29.93 -3.17
C GLN A 115 -10.28 -30.09 -3.76
N SER A 116 -11.27 -30.48 -2.96
CA SER A 116 -12.67 -30.56 -3.39
C SER A 116 -13.40 -29.21 -3.43
N LEU A 117 -12.82 -28.20 -2.81
CA LEU A 117 -13.41 -26.86 -2.74
C LEU A 117 -13.02 -25.99 -3.94
N SER A 118 -13.94 -25.17 -4.38
CA SER A 118 -13.69 -24.08 -5.32
C SER A 118 -12.81 -22.99 -4.69
N GLU A 119 -12.24 -22.13 -5.51
CA GLU A 119 -11.45 -20.98 -5.05
C GLU A 119 -12.27 -20.06 -4.12
N ALA A 120 -13.53 -19.84 -4.43
CA ALA A 120 -14.44 -19.03 -3.62
C ALA A 120 -14.70 -19.66 -2.24
N GLU A 121 -14.90 -20.98 -2.18
CA GLU A 121 -15.08 -21.70 -0.92
C GLU A 121 -13.81 -21.70 -0.08
N ILE A 122 -12.65 -21.89 -0.68
CA ILE A 122 -11.36 -21.76 0.00
C ILE A 122 -11.18 -20.33 0.56
N ALA A 123 -11.52 -19.31 -0.20
CA ALA A 123 -11.45 -17.92 0.26
C ALA A 123 -12.43 -17.68 1.43
N GLY A 124 -13.66 -18.14 1.31
CA GLY A 124 -14.68 -18.05 2.38
C GLY A 124 -14.26 -18.76 3.66
N LEU A 125 -13.72 -19.97 3.57
CA LEU A 125 -13.19 -20.72 4.71
C LEU A 125 -12.01 -19.98 5.35
N PHE A 126 -11.12 -19.44 4.56
CA PHE A 126 -9.99 -18.67 5.02
C PHE A 126 -10.41 -17.43 5.80
N ASP A 127 -11.40 -16.69 5.31
CA ASP A 127 -11.93 -15.50 5.96
C ASP A 127 -12.72 -15.83 7.24
N SER A 128 -13.54 -16.87 7.21
CA SER A 128 -14.30 -17.33 8.38
C SER A 128 -13.39 -17.78 9.53
N LEU A 129 -12.29 -18.46 9.23
CA LEU A 129 -11.31 -18.86 10.26
C LEU A 129 -10.54 -17.64 10.81
N LYS A 130 -10.25 -16.63 10.02
CA LYS A 130 -9.68 -15.37 10.53
C LYS A 130 -10.62 -14.64 11.46
N GLU A 131 -11.90 -14.64 11.14
CA GLU A 131 -12.93 -14.02 11.99
C GLU A 131 -13.05 -14.74 13.34
N GLN A 132 -13.01 -16.06 13.33
CA GLN A 132 -13.17 -16.89 14.52
C GLN A 132 -11.91 -16.97 15.41
N TYR A 133 -10.72 -17.07 14.81
CA TYR A 133 -9.47 -17.35 15.52
C TYR A 133 -8.48 -16.19 15.53
N GLY A 134 -8.77 -15.10 14.86
CA GLY A 134 -7.94 -13.91 14.78
C GLY A 134 -7.37 -13.66 13.38
N ARG A 135 -7.24 -12.40 13.04
CA ARG A 135 -6.89 -11.93 11.70
C ARG A 135 -5.50 -12.39 11.20
N ASP A 136 -4.57 -12.63 12.10
CA ASP A 136 -3.17 -12.90 11.78
C ASP A 136 -2.78 -14.38 11.83
N ILE A 137 -3.75 -15.29 12.00
CA ILE A 137 -3.52 -16.73 12.16
C ILE A 137 -2.77 -17.38 10.99
N PHE A 138 -2.87 -16.82 9.79
CA PHE A 138 -2.17 -17.30 8.59
C PHE A 138 -0.91 -16.49 8.25
N GLY A 139 -0.57 -15.48 9.05
CA GLY A 139 0.52 -14.55 8.82
C GLY A 139 0.15 -13.43 7.84
N GLN A 140 0.95 -12.35 7.86
CA GLN A 140 0.73 -11.20 6.99
C GLN A 140 1.12 -11.51 5.53
N GLY A 141 0.41 -10.88 4.58
CA GLY A 141 0.70 -10.98 3.14
C GLY A 141 -0.10 -12.02 2.37
N TYR A 142 -0.66 -13.04 3.03
CA TYR A 142 -1.57 -14.02 2.39
C TYR A 142 -3.04 -13.71 2.63
N LEU A 143 -3.30 -12.63 3.35
CA LEU A 143 -4.62 -12.21 3.82
C LEU A 143 -5.37 -11.36 2.81
N TYR A 144 -4.71 -10.92 1.76
CA TYR A 144 -5.31 -10.00 0.80
C TYR A 144 -6.46 -10.67 0.06
N LYS A 145 -7.56 -9.93 -0.06
CA LYS A 145 -8.63 -10.29 -0.97
C LYS A 145 -8.10 -10.24 -2.40
N ILE A 146 -8.54 -11.16 -3.25
CA ILE A 146 -8.29 -11.10 -4.68
C ILE A 146 -9.52 -10.43 -5.31
N VAL A 147 -9.30 -9.41 -6.14
CA VAL A 147 -10.35 -8.63 -6.80
C VAL A 147 -10.13 -8.61 -8.29
N ASP A 148 -11.22 -8.66 -9.04
CA ASP A 148 -11.18 -8.57 -10.49
C ASP A 148 -11.12 -7.12 -10.96
N ASP A 149 -10.67 -6.90 -12.19
CA ASP A 149 -10.55 -5.55 -12.75
C ASP A 149 -11.90 -4.81 -12.81
N CYS A 150 -13.02 -5.52 -12.90
CA CYS A 150 -14.35 -4.91 -12.84
C CYS A 150 -14.73 -4.36 -11.46
N GLU A 151 -14.07 -4.78 -10.40
CA GLU A 151 -14.24 -4.24 -9.03
C GLU A 151 -13.35 -3.01 -8.78
N ILE A 152 -12.41 -2.73 -9.69
CA ILE A 152 -11.47 -1.61 -9.57
C ILE A 152 -12.04 -0.39 -10.29
N ALA A 153 -12.18 0.70 -9.56
CA ALA A 153 -12.68 1.95 -10.10
C ALA A 153 -11.65 2.60 -11.05
N ASN A 154 -12.15 3.18 -12.13
CA ASN A 154 -11.33 4.05 -12.97
C ASN A 154 -11.11 5.37 -12.24
N VAL A 155 -9.88 5.64 -11.80
CA VAL A 155 -9.49 6.81 -11.01
C VAL A 155 -9.78 8.12 -11.73
N ASP A 156 -9.65 8.15 -13.07
CA ASP A 156 -9.87 9.36 -13.87
C ASP A 156 -11.35 9.76 -13.94
N SER A 157 -12.26 8.80 -13.72
CA SER A 157 -13.70 9.02 -13.71
C SER A 157 -14.28 9.35 -12.34
N LEU A 158 -13.48 9.29 -11.28
CA LEU A 158 -13.93 9.59 -9.91
C LEU A 158 -14.12 11.09 -9.72
N THR A 159 -15.24 11.45 -9.09
CA THR A 159 -15.48 12.82 -8.62
C THR A 159 -14.54 13.16 -7.45
N ASP A 160 -14.37 14.45 -7.18
CA ASP A 160 -13.56 14.92 -6.05
C ASP A 160 -14.14 14.44 -4.71
N ASP A 161 -15.47 14.36 -4.59
CA ASP A 161 -16.13 13.79 -3.41
C ASP A 161 -15.81 12.30 -3.24
N GLU A 162 -15.85 11.51 -4.31
CA GLU A 162 -15.50 10.07 -4.26
C GLU A 162 -14.02 9.86 -3.92
N LYS A 163 -13.12 10.71 -4.44
CA LYS A 163 -11.70 10.70 -4.08
C LYS A 163 -11.50 11.06 -2.61
N GLU A 164 -12.21 12.04 -2.11
CA GLU A 164 -12.07 12.49 -0.74
C GLU A 164 -12.82 11.63 0.27
N ASN A 165 -14.09 11.31 0.02
CA ASN A 165 -14.99 10.71 1.01
C ASN A 165 -15.30 9.24 0.74
N GLY A 166 -14.81 8.68 -0.37
CA GLY A 166 -15.00 7.29 -0.74
C GLY A 166 -16.16 7.04 -1.68
N ILE A 167 -16.20 5.85 -2.22
CA ILE A 167 -17.10 5.40 -3.29
C ILE A 167 -18.25 4.58 -2.66
N GLU A 168 -19.45 4.70 -3.22
CA GLU A 168 -20.58 3.85 -2.83
C GLU A 168 -20.30 2.39 -3.19
N THR A 169 -20.68 1.46 -2.30
CA THR A 169 -20.44 0.03 -2.50
C THR A 169 -21.26 -0.61 -3.63
N THR A 170 -22.20 0.12 -4.20
CA THR A 170 -22.95 -0.27 -5.42
C THR A 170 -22.13 -0.09 -6.70
N LYS A 171 -21.00 0.57 -6.61
CA LYS A 171 -20.03 0.79 -7.71
C LYS A 171 -18.73 0.04 -7.42
N PRO A 172 -17.84 -0.17 -8.43
CA PRO A 172 -16.47 -0.55 -8.17
C PRO A 172 -15.82 0.44 -7.20
N TYR A 173 -15.36 -0.05 -6.06
CA TYR A 173 -14.83 0.81 -4.98
C TYR A 173 -13.40 0.48 -4.56
N TYR A 174 -12.75 -0.43 -5.25
CA TYR A 174 -11.31 -0.60 -5.11
C TYR A 174 -10.58 0.41 -5.98
N VAL A 175 -9.54 1.04 -5.44
CA VAL A 175 -8.68 1.95 -6.22
C VAL A 175 -7.24 1.47 -6.18
N PRO A 176 -6.44 1.72 -7.23
CA PRO A 176 -5.03 1.34 -7.25
C PRO A 176 -4.29 1.85 -6.00
N TYR A 177 -3.45 1.01 -5.43
CA TYR A 177 -2.71 1.32 -4.21
C TYR A 177 -1.25 0.94 -4.33
N ASP A 178 -0.39 1.94 -4.29
CA ASP A 178 1.05 1.73 -4.30
C ASP A 178 1.53 1.38 -2.90
N LYS A 179 1.96 0.15 -2.76
CA LYS A 179 2.60 -0.33 -1.55
C LYS A 179 4.09 -0.43 -1.79
N GLY A 180 4.89 0.23 -0.95
CA GLY A 180 6.34 0.22 -1.07
C GLY A 180 6.91 -1.19 -1.30
N ASP A 181 7.86 -1.28 -2.21
CA ASP A 181 8.55 -2.52 -2.58
C ASP A 181 9.71 -2.78 -1.61
N LYS A 182 9.80 -4.01 -1.08
CA LYS A 182 10.91 -4.45 -0.24
C LYS A 182 12.08 -5.00 -1.06
N ASP A 183 11.82 -5.38 -2.31
CA ASP A 183 12.80 -6.09 -3.15
C ASP A 183 13.67 -5.12 -3.95
N GLY A 184 13.41 -3.80 -3.86
CA GLY A 184 14.28 -2.76 -4.41
C GLY A 184 14.27 -2.68 -5.93
N ASN A 185 13.12 -2.86 -6.58
CA ASN A 185 12.98 -2.62 -8.01
C ASN A 185 13.31 -1.17 -8.34
N ARG A 186 14.24 -0.96 -9.28
CA ARG A 186 14.91 0.33 -9.47
C ARG A 186 14.13 1.35 -10.28
N TRP A 187 13.26 0.90 -11.21
CA TRP A 187 12.74 1.80 -12.25
C TRP A 187 11.25 1.74 -12.45
N TYR A 188 10.65 0.57 -12.35
CA TYR A 188 9.22 0.35 -12.54
C TYR A 188 8.76 -0.78 -11.65
N LEU A 189 7.69 -0.53 -10.93
CA LEU A 189 6.98 -1.52 -10.15
C LEU A 189 5.55 -1.58 -10.68
N GLU A 190 5.15 -2.76 -11.10
CA GLU A 190 3.74 -3.02 -11.38
C GLU A 190 2.94 -2.83 -10.08
N THR A 191 1.82 -2.11 -10.14
CA THR A 191 0.95 -1.87 -8.99
C THR A 191 -0.07 -3.01 -8.86
N PRO A 192 0.29 -4.13 -8.19
CA PRO A 192 -0.60 -5.29 -8.08
C PRO A 192 -1.70 -5.09 -7.04
N PHE A 193 -1.58 -4.06 -6.22
CA PHE A 193 -2.46 -3.84 -5.09
C PHE A 193 -3.55 -2.82 -5.40
N ALA A 194 -4.69 -3.01 -4.72
CA ALA A 194 -5.78 -2.06 -4.66
C ALA A 194 -6.23 -1.89 -3.21
N ILE A 195 -6.80 -0.75 -2.88
CA ILE A 195 -7.35 -0.48 -1.55
C ILE A 195 -8.88 -0.30 -1.65
N ALA A 196 -9.60 -0.87 -0.71
CA ALA A 196 -11.05 -0.73 -0.60
C ALA A 196 -11.41 0.70 -0.16
N TRP A 197 -11.76 1.54 -1.11
CA TRP A 197 -12.04 2.97 -0.95
C TRP A 197 -13.54 3.26 -0.85
N SER A 198 -14.28 2.41 -0.10
CA SER A 198 -15.70 2.66 0.16
C SER A 198 -15.89 3.80 1.15
N LYS A 199 -17.05 4.48 1.11
CA LYS A 199 -17.41 5.57 2.05
C LYS A 199 -17.26 5.16 3.51
N GLU A 200 -17.67 3.96 3.85
CA GLU A 200 -17.53 3.42 5.21
C GLU A 200 -16.05 3.30 5.60
N ASN A 201 -15.22 2.70 4.73
CA ASN A 201 -13.80 2.51 4.98
C ASN A 201 -13.08 3.85 5.11
N VAL A 202 -13.31 4.79 4.19
CA VAL A 202 -12.69 6.12 4.23
C VAL A 202 -13.08 6.87 5.49
N ARG A 203 -14.36 6.84 5.87
CA ARG A 203 -14.84 7.43 7.12
C ARG A 203 -14.11 6.83 8.33
N PHE A 204 -14.00 5.50 8.40
CA PHE A 204 -13.29 4.84 9.48
C PHE A 204 -11.81 5.24 9.55
N LEU A 205 -11.12 5.22 8.39
CA LEU A 205 -9.71 5.59 8.29
C LEU A 205 -9.47 7.03 8.76
N LYS A 206 -10.28 7.99 8.30
CA LYS A 206 -10.17 9.41 8.67
C LYS A 206 -10.49 9.63 10.17
N THR A 207 -11.57 9.05 10.66
CA THR A 207 -12.03 9.24 12.07
C THR A 207 -11.08 8.63 13.09
N ASN A 208 -10.38 7.54 12.72
CA ASN A 208 -9.48 6.82 13.62
C ASN A 208 -8.01 7.09 13.34
N SER A 209 -7.70 8.01 12.43
CA SER A 209 -6.33 8.35 12.08
C SER A 209 -5.54 8.84 13.30
N GLY A 210 -4.42 8.16 13.56
CA GLY A 210 -3.51 8.52 14.64
C GLY A 210 -3.96 8.18 16.06
N LYS A 211 -5.13 7.54 16.22
CA LYS A 211 -5.56 7.02 17.54
C LYS A 211 -4.64 5.90 17.99
N LYS A 212 -4.49 5.77 19.31
CA LYS A 212 -3.74 4.65 19.89
C LYS A 212 -4.61 3.38 19.87
N GLY A 213 -3.97 2.25 19.58
CA GLY A 213 -4.61 0.94 19.60
C GLY A 213 -4.22 0.08 18.40
N GLU A 214 -4.48 -1.21 18.52
CA GLU A 214 -4.23 -2.16 17.44
C GLU A 214 -5.18 -1.90 16.26
N GLY A 215 -4.65 -1.93 15.04
CA GLY A 215 -5.43 -1.70 13.83
C GLY A 215 -5.85 -0.25 13.60
N MET A 216 -5.30 0.71 14.34
CA MET A 216 -5.60 2.12 14.14
C MET A 216 -4.80 2.67 12.96
N PRO A 217 -5.47 3.24 11.95
CA PRO A 217 -4.82 3.75 10.74
C PRO A 217 -4.11 5.07 10.98
N VAL A 218 -3.25 5.45 10.05
CA VAL A 218 -2.66 6.79 9.98
C VAL A 218 -2.85 7.34 8.57
N VAL A 219 -3.75 8.30 8.43
CA VAL A 219 -3.98 9.05 7.19
C VAL A 219 -3.01 10.23 7.17
N ARG A 220 -2.07 10.21 6.23
CA ARG A 220 -1.07 11.27 6.07
C ARG A 220 -1.10 11.79 4.65
N ASN A 221 -0.84 13.08 4.53
CA ASN A 221 -0.68 13.76 3.23
C ASN A 221 -1.78 13.41 2.20
N PRO A 222 -3.07 13.53 2.55
CA PRO A 222 -4.16 13.19 1.64
C PRO A 222 -4.15 14.03 0.35
N GLN A 223 -3.48 15.19 0.35
CA GLN A 223 -3.29 16.03 -0.83
C GLN A 223 -2.48 15.35 -1.95
N PHE A 224 -1.77 14.27 -1.65
CA PHE A 224 -1.03 13.49 -2.64
C PHE A 224 -1.78 12.24 -3.13
N TYR A 225 -2.96 11.95 -2.60
CA TYR A 225 -3.74 10.81 -3.08
C TYR A 225 -4.28 11.07 -4.48
N PHE A 226 -4.42 10.03 -5.28
CA PHE A 226 -4.91 10.10 -6.65
C PHE A 226 -4.11 11.02 -7.60
N ARG A 227 -2.83 11.23 -7.32
CA ARG A 227 -1.93 11.99 -8.18
C ARG A 227 -0.85 11.09 -8.75
N GLU A 228 -0.41 11.39 -9.97
CA GLU A 228 0.82 10.79 -10.50
C GLU A 228 2.01 11.16 -9.61
N ARG A 229 2.87 10.19 -9.33
CA ARG A 229 4.01 10.37 -8.45
C ARG A 229 5.15 9.42 -8.75
N LEU A 230 6.35 9.83 -8.39
CA LEU A 230 7.49 8.94 -8.24
C LEU A 230 7.45 8.34 -6.84
N ILE A 231 7.59 7.01 -6.75
CA ILE A 231 7.69 6.31 -5.46
C ILE A 231 9.17 5.96 -5.26
N ASP A 232 9.76 6.50 -4.21
CA ASP A 232 11.07 6.08 -3.74
C ASP A 232 10.90 5.15 -2.55
N THR A 233 11.26 3.88 -2.75
CA THR A 233 11.18 2.83 -1.72
C THR A 233 12.48 2.68 -0.95
N THR A 234 13.53 3.39 -1.35
CA THR A 234 14.89 3.22 -0.82
C THR A 234 15.27 4.23 0.25
N LEU A 235 14.41 5.21 0.55
CA LEU A 235 14.69 6.14 1.65
C LEU A 235 14.62 5.39 2.99
N PRO A 236 15.75 5.20 3.68
CA PRO A 236 15.73 4.65 5.02
C PRO A 236 14.93 5.59 5.92
N SER A 237 14.05 5.02 6.71
CA SER A 237 13.17 5.74 7.65
C SER A 237 13.91 6.39 8.83
N ALA A 238 15.20 6.53 8.77
CA ALA A 238 16.00 7.21 9.78
C ALA A 238 17.33 7.66 9.21
N ILE A 239 17.46 8.94 9.05
CA ILE A 239 18.75 9.56 9.31
C ILE A 239 18.68 9.97 10.78
N PRO A 240 19.64 9.54 11.61
CA PRO A 240 19.66 9.81 13.05
C PRO A 240 19.75 11.31 13.34
#